data_ea51956ba844b54c2404b0c631cd3fa5
#
_entry.id   ea51956ba844b54c2404b0c631cd3fa5
#
_cell.length_a   1.000
_cell.length_b   1.000
_cell.length_c   1.000
_cell.angle_alpha   90.00
_cell.angle_beta   90.00
_cell.angle_gamma   90.00
#
_symmetry.space_group_name_H-M   'P 1'
#
loop_
_entity.id
_entity.type
_entity.pdbx_description
1 polymer ?
#
loop_
_entity_poly.entity_id
_entity_poly.type
_entity_poly.pdbx_seq_one_letter_code
_entity_poly.pdbx_strand_id
1 'polypeptide(L)'
;MDAIRKQASKLREQVARQQQAVLKQFGGGGYGGSDNVVTDGVELQLHQRLEKLYISTRAGKHYQRDIVRGVEGYIVTGSKQVEIGTKLSEDSRKYGAENTCTSGNTLSRAALSFAQAHAQIEKERGNLLKALGTQVVYTC
;
A
#
# COMPACT_ATOMS: atom_id res chain seq x y z
N MET A 1 -12.54 6.23 -18.74
CA MET A 1 -11.42 5.27 -18.87
C MET A 1 -10.19 5.86 -19.53
N ASP A 2 -10.30 6.93 -20.29
CA ASP A 2 -9.16 7.55 -21.01
C ASP A 2 -8.20 8.37 -20.13
N ALA A 3 -8.66 8.91 -19.02
CA ALA A 3 -7.81 9.67 -18.09
C ALA A 3 -6.72 8.79 -17.43
N ILE A 4 -7.06 7.56 -17.09
CA ILE A 4 -6.13 6.60 -16.46
C ILE A 4 -5.08 6.12 -17.46
N ARG A 5 -5.49 5.89 -18.73
CA ARG A 5 -4.56 5.54 -19.82
C ARG A 5 -3.57 6.68 -20.12
N LYS A 6 -4.03 7.93 -20.10
CA LYS A 6 -3.17 9.11 -20.29
C LYS A 6 -2.16 9.31 -19.14
N GLN A 7 -2.56 9.02 -17.90
CA GLN A 7 -1.64 9.07 -16.76
C GLN A 7 -0.60 7.94 -16.83
N ALA A 8 -1.00 6.73 -17.18
CA ALA A 8 -0.09 5.60 -17.32
C ALA A 8 0.95 5.81 -18.46
N SER A 9 0.55 6.42 -19.58
CA SER A 9 1.48 6.75 -20.67
C SER A 9 2.48 7.85 -20.28
N LYS A 10 2.04 8.88 -19.56
CA LYS A 10 2.94 9.94 -19.03
C LYS A 10 3.96 9.39 -18.03
N LEU A 11 3.54 8.49 -17.15
CA LEU A 11 4.45 7.81 -16.21
C LEU A 11 5.49 6.95 -16.93
N ARG A 12 5.09 6.20 -17.96
CA ARG A 12 6.03 5.41 -18.78
C ARG A 12 7.04 6.29 -19.50
N GLU A 13 6.60 7.41 -20.05
CA GLU A 13 7.47 8.37 -20.73
C GLU A 13 8.44 9.07 -19.76
N GLN A 14 7.98 9.38 -18.55
CA GLN A 14 8.82 9.98 -17.50
C GLN A 14 9.89 8.99 -16.99
N VAL A 15 9.53 7.73 -16.83
CA VAL A 15 10.48 6.65 -16.47
C VAL A 15 11.50 6.42 -17.58
N ALA A 16 11.07 6.40 -18.84
CA ALA A 16 11.96 6.25 -20.00
C ALA A 16 12.95 7.42 -20.13
N ARG A 17 12.52 8.66 -19.89
CA ARG A 17 13.39 9.85 -19.88
C ARG A 17 14.38 9.82 -18.73
N GLN A 18 13.98 9.37 -17.53
CA GLN A 18 14.91 9.18 -16.40
C GLN A 18 15.94 8.08 -16.68
N GLN A 19 15.54 6.98 -17.29
CA GLN A 19 16.50 5.92 -17.68
C GLN A 19 17.51 6.42 -18.72
N GLN A 20 17.10 7.20 -19.72
CA GLN A 20 18.04 7.81 -20.68
C GLN A 20 18.94 8.87 -20.06
N ALA A 21 18.48 9.64 -19.09
CA ALA A 21 19.32 10.62 -18.39
C ALA A 21 20.40 9.96 -17.53
N VAL A 22 20.07 8.85 -16.87
CA VAL A 22 21.03 8.04 -16.09
C VAL A 22 22.07 7.37 -17.01
N LEU A 23 21.64 6.84 -18.15
CA LEU A 23 22.56 6.28 -19.15
C LEU A 23 23.51 7.33 -19.74
N LYS A 24 23.05 8.56 -19.96
CA LYS A 24 23.91 9.66 -20.43
C LYS A 24 24.88 10.16 -19.35
N GLN A 25 24.51 10.09 -18.09
CA GLN A 25 25.34 10.55 -16.97
C GLN A 25 26.46 9.55 -16.63
N PHE A 26 26.26 8.27 -16.91
CA PHE A 26 27.30 7.23 -16.75
C PHE A 26 28.09 6.92 -18.03
N GLY A 27 27.62 7.37 -19.21
CA GLY A 27 28.30 7.17 -20.49
C GLY A 27 29.15 8.34 -20.98
N GLY A 28 29.23 9.45 -20.21
CA GLY A 28 29.87 10.68 -20.65
C GLY A 28 31.09 11.09 -19.83
N GLY A 29 31.98 10.18 -19.52
CA GLY A 29 33.31 10.48 -18.90
C GLY A 29 34.43 10.14 -19.86
N GLY A 30 34.57 10.88 -20.94
CA GLY A 30 35.73 10.80 -21.83
C GLY A 30 36.94 11.42 -21.17
N TYR A 31 37.89 10.63 -20.66
CA TYR A 31 39.26 11.00 -20.54
C TYR A 31 40.06 10.16 -21.53
N GLY A 32 40.66 10.82 -22.48
CA GLY A 32 41.58 10.24 -23.44
C GLY A 32 42.82 9.68 -22.70
N GLY A 33 42.97 8.41 -22.78
CA GLY A 33 44.14 7.64 -22.46
C GLY A 33 44.11 6.41 -23.34
N SER A 34 44.97 6.43 -24.38
CA SER A 34 45.24 5.29 -25.26
C SER A 34 45.93 4.19 -24.45
N ASP A 35 45.13 3.38 -23.75
CA ASP A 35 45.54 2.05 -23.37
C ASP A 35 44.44 1.09 -23.87
N ASN A 36 44.82 0.22 -24.80
CA ASN A 36 44.05 -0.93 -25.22
C ASN A 36 43.92 -1.90 -24.03
N VAL A 37 43.12 -1.53 -23.04
CA VAL A 37 42.61 -2.47 -22.05
C VAL A 37 41.61 -3.34 -22.78
N VAL A 38 42.07 -4.54 -23.14
CA VAL A 38 41.18 -5.63 -23.51
C VAL A 38 40.28 -5.86 -22.28
N THR A 39 39.15 -5.20 -22.24
CA THR A 39 38.16 -5.39 -21.16
C THR A 39 37.74 -6.84 -21.28
N ASP A 40 38.21 -7.66 -20.34
CA ASP A 40 37.90 -9.09 -20.33
C ASP A 40 36.38 -9.22 -20.34
N GLY A 41 35.86 -10.03 -21.25
CA GLY A 41 34.41 -10.24 -21.38
C GLY A 41 33.71 -10.64 -20.08
N VAL A 42 34.49 -11.21 -19.14
CA VAL A 42 34.08 -11.52 -17.78
C VAL A 42 33.81 -10.26 -16.95
N GLU A 43 34.67 -9.25 -17.05
CA GLU A 43 34.52 -7.98 -16.32
C GLU A 43 33.30 -7.22 -16.79
N LEU A 44 33.05 -7.18 -18.09
CA LEU A 44 31.84 -6.59 -18.66
C LEU A 44 30.54 -7.30 -18.17
N GLN A 45 30.56 -8.63 -18.12
CA GLN A 45 29.44 -9.42 -17.59
C GLN A 45 29.20 -9.17 -16.09
N LEU A 46 30.27 -9.04 -15.30
CA LEU A 46 30.18 -8.70 -13.87
C LEU A 46 29.59 -7.30 -13.68
N HIS A 47 30.01 -6.33 -14.46
CA HIS A 47 29.47 -4.97 -14.44
C HIS A 47 27.97 -4.95 -14.76
N GLN A 48 27.57 -5.65 -15.81
CA GLN A 48 26.14 -5.77 -16.16
C GLN A 48 25.31 -6.46 -15.08
N ARG A 49 25.86 -7.46 -14.41
CA ARG A 49 25.19 -8.12 -13.27
C ARG A 49 25.05 -7.18 -12.07
N LEU A 50 26.09 -6.45 -11.73
CA LEU A 50 26.04 -5.46 -10.65
C LEU A 50 25.03 -4.36 -10.93
N GLU A 51 24.98 -3.84 -12.15
CA GLU A 51 24.00 -2.84 -12.56
C GLU A 51 22.57 -3.37 -12.43
N LYS A 52 22.29 -4.58 -12.91
CA LYS A 52 20.98 -5.23 -12.75
C LYS A 52 20.60 -5.41 -11.30
N LEU A 53 21.52 -5.85 -10.44
CA LEU A 53 21.30 -6.00 -9.00
C LEU A 53 21.00 -4.65 -8.34
N TYR A 54 21.77 -3.62 -8.66
CA TYR A 54 21.55 -2.28 -8.15
C TYR A 54 20.16 -1.74 -8.52
N ILE A 55 19.78 -1.85 -9.79
CA ILE A 55 18.47 -1.41 -10.29
C ILE A 55 17.36 -2.18 -9.60
N SER A 56 17.47 -3.52 -9.49
CA SER A 56 16.44 -4.34 -8.88
C SER A 56 16.31 -4.09 -7.37
N THR A 57 17.43 -3.90 -6.66
CA THR A 57 17.42 -3.56 -5.23
C THR A 57 16.76 -2.21 -4.98
N ARG A 58 17.08 -1.22 -5.82
CA ARG A 58 16.45 0.10 -5.73
C ARG A 58 14.94 0.03 -6.02
N ALA A 59 14.53 -0.72 -7.04
CA ALA A 59 13.12 -0.95 -7.34
C ALA A 59 12.39 -1.65 -6.18
N GLY A 60 13.01 -2.68 -5.59
CA GLY A 60 12.50 -3.38 -4.41
C GLY A 60 12.28 -2.44 -3.22
N LYS A 61 13.26 -1.56 -2.93
CA LYS A 61 13.15 -0.56 -1.86
C LYS A 61 11.99 0.43 -2.10
N HIS A 62 11.79 0.86 -3.34
CA HIS A 62 10.65 1.73 -3.67
C HIS A 62 9.32 1.00 -3.49
N TYR A 63 9.24 -0.24 -3.95
CA TYR A 63 8.05 -1.07 -3.79
C TYR A 63 7.68 -1.29 -2.32
N GLN A 64 8.65 -1.66 -1.48
CA GLN A 64 8.43 -1.81 -0.04
C GLN A 64 7.86 -0.53 0.60
N ARG A 65 8.46 0.61 0.28
CA ARG A 65 7.98 1.91 0.79
C ARG A 65 6.55 2.22 0.34
N ASP A 66 6.21 1.90 -0.90
CA ASP A 66 4.87 2.15 -1.44
C ASP A 66 3.84 1.22 -0.81
N ILE A 67 4.20 -0.04 -0.51
CA ILE A 67 3.38 -0.98 0.26
C ILE A 67 3.13 -0.44 1.68
N VAL A 68 4.18 -0.03 2.39
CA VAL A 68 4.04 0.52 3.75
C VAL A 68 3.08 1.72 3.75
N ARG A 69 3.26 2.68 2.84
CA ARG A 69 2.37 3.85 2.72
C ARG A 69 0.92 3.46 2.42
N GLY A 70 0.73 2.47 1.55
CA GLY A 70 -0.61 1.94 1.23
C GLY A 70 -1.27 1.32 2.46
N VAL A 71 -0.53 0.52 3.22
CA VAL A 71 -1.01 -0.11 4.45
C VAL A 71 -1.31 0.92 5.54
N GLU A 72 -0.45 1.92 5.73
CA GLU A 72 -0.70 3.03 6.66
C GLU A 72 -2.00 3.77 6.31
N GLY A 73 -2.21 4.11 5.04
CA GLY A 73 -3.45 4.73 4.57
C GLY A 73 -4.68 3.84 4.80
N TYR A 74 -4.54 2.53 4.60
CA TYR A 74 -5.60 1.56 4.86
C TYR A 74 -5.95 1.50 6.35
N ILE A 75 -4.94 1.48 7.24
CA ILE A 75 -5.12 1.48 8.69
C ILE A 75 -5.85 2.75 9.14
N VAL A 76 -5.43 3.92 8.68
CA VAL A 76 -6.06 5.21 9.04
C VAL A 76 -7.53 5.23 8.62
N THR A 77 -7.83 4.84 7.40
CA THR A 77 -9.21 4.80 6.88
C THR A 77 -10.05 3.74 7.58
N GLY A 78 -9.48 2.55 7.78
CA GLY A 78 -10.13 1.44 8.47
C GLY A 78 -10.45 1.76 9.92
N SER A 79 -9.58 2.48 10.63
CA SER A 79 -9.83 2.92 12.01
C SER A 79 -11.04 3.85 12.12
N LYS A 80 -11.20 4.76 11.15
CA LYS A 80 -12.41 5.60 11.07
C LYS A 80 -13.66 4.79 10.79
N GLN A 81 -13.58 3.76 9.97
CA GLN A 81 -14.71 2.85 9.71
C GLN A 81 -15.10 2.06 10.96
N VAL A 82 -14.10 1.58 11.74
CA VAL A 82 -14.34 0.91 13.03
C VAL A 82 -15.05 1.84 14.00
N GLU A 83 -14.63 3.09 14.10
CA GLU A 83 -15.27 4.09 14.97
C GLU A 83 -16.75 4.31 14.58
N ILE A 84 -17.02 4.52 13.30
CA ILE A 84 -18.40 4.71 12.78
C ILE A 84 -19.24 3.45 13.01
N GLY A 85 -18.71 2.27 12.71
CA GLY A 85 -19.41 0.99 12.88
C GLY A 85 -19.69 0.68 14.35
N THR A 86 -18.77 1.00 15.25
CA THR A 86 -18.96 0.87 16.69
C THR A 86 -20.11 1.77 17.17
N LYS A 87 -20.11 3.03 16.74
CA LYS A 87 -21.20 3.96 17.09
C LYS A 87 -22.55 3.48 16.55
N LEU A 88 -22.60 3.00 15.33
CA LEU A 88 -23.83 2.44 14.74
C LEU A 88 -24.34 1.24 15.54
N SER A 89 -23.45 0.37 16.00
CA SER A 89 -23.78 -0.76 16.87
C SER A 89 -24.34 -0.29 18.22
N GLU A 90 -23.73 0.72 18.84
CA GLU A 90 -24.18 1.29 20.12
C GLU A 90 -25.56 1.95 19.99
N ASP A 91 -25.78 2.75 18.95
CA ASP A 91 -27.05 3.41 18.70
C ASP A 91 -28.18 2.37 18.46
N SER A 92 -27.89 1.30 17.73
CA SER A 92 -28.82 0.19 17.50
C SER A 92 -29.13 -0.57 18.78
N ARG A 93 -28.14 -0.81 19.62
CA ARG A 93 -28.33 -1.46 20.93
C ARG A 93 -29.16 -0.61 21.86
N LYS A 94 -28.91 0.70 21.91
CA LYS A 94 -29.65 1.66 22.69
C LYS A 94 -31.14 1.67 22.27
N TYR A 95 -31.38 1.78 20.96
CA TYR A 95 -32.75 1.70 20.43
C TYR A 95 -33.45 0.40 20.83
N GLY A 96 -32.80 -0.74 20.64
CA GLY A 96 -33.39 -2.05 20.97
C GLY A 96 -33.68 -2.24 22.45
N ALA A 97 -32.87 -1.63 23.36
CA ALA A 97 -33.08 -1.72 24.81
C ALA A 97 -34.12 -0.73 25.34
N GLU A 98 -34.18 0.49 24.78
CA GLU A 98 -35.03 1.57 25.28
C GLU A 98 -36.42 1.59 24.61
N ASN A 99 -36.66 0.81 23.56
CA ASN A 99 -37.95 0.80 22.87
C ASN A 99 -39.02 0.11 23.69
N THR A 100 -39.94 0.91 24.22
CA THR A 100 -41.09 0.47 25.05
C THR A 100 -42.35 0.17 24.23
N CYS A 101 -42.32 0.32 22.91
CA CYS A 101 -43.48 0.10 22.07
C CYS A 101 -43.81 -1.40 21.96
N THR A 102 -44.99 -1.79 22.40
CA THR A 102 -45.42 -3.20 22.37
C THR A 102 -45.51 -3.79 20.98
N SER A 103 -45.80 -2.98 19.95
CA SER A 103 -45.75 -3.37 18.54
C SER A 103 -44.35 -3.48 17.99
N GLY A 104 -43.33 -2.99 18.70
CA GLY A 104 -41.96 -2.89 18.27
C GLY A 104 -41.04 -4.03 18.73
N ASN A 105 -41.56 -5.06 19.40
CA ASN A 105 -40.71 -6.14 19.95
C ASN A 105 -39.87 -6.85 18.89
N THR A 106 -40.42 -7.08 17.70
CA THR A 106 -39.65 -7.68 16.60
C THR A 106 -38.53 -6.77 16.11
N LEU A 107 -38.80 -5.46 16.00
CA LEU A 107 -37.83 -4.46 15.59
C LEU A 107 -36.76 -4.27 16.67
N SER A 108 -37.14 -4.25 17.96
CA SER A 108 -36.19 -4.18 19.08
C SER A 108 -35.24 -5.39 19.07
N ARG A 109 -35.76 -6.61 18.88
CA ARG A 109 -34.91 -7.81 18.76
C ARG A 109 -34.01 -7.77 17.56
N ALA A 110 -34.51 -7.31 16.41
CA ALA A 110 -33.70 -7.15 15.21
C ALA A 110 -32.58 -6.13 15.44
N ALA A 111 -32.88 -5.00 16.09
CA ALA A 111 -31.86 -3.98 16.42
C ALA A 111 -30.79 -4.52 17.38
N LEU A 112 -31.16 -5.30 18.38
CA LEU A 112 -30.20 -5.93 19.29
C LEU A 112 -29.34 -6.97 18.59
N SER A 113 -29.92 -7.82 17.74
CA SER A 113 -29.16 -8.80 16.95
C SER A 113 -28.22 -8.13 15.97
N PHE A 114 -28.66 -7.08 15.29
CA PHE A 114 -27.81 -6.27 14.42
C PHE A 114 -26.64 -5.65 15.20
N ALA A 115 -26.92 -5.03 16.35
CA ALA A 115 -25.92 -4.42 17.20
C ALA A 115 -24.84 -5.42 17.63
N GLN A 116 -25.25 -6.62 18.04
CA GLN A 116 -24.32 -7.67 18.45
C GLN A 116 -23.43 -8.15 17.29
N ALA A 117 -24.04 -8.43 16.14
CA ALA A 117 -23.32 -8.88 14.95
C ALA A 117 -22.33 -7.80 14.47
N HIS A 118 -22.77 -6.54 14.42
CA HIS A 118 -21.96 -5.42 13.98
C HIS A 118 -20.79 -5.13 14.92
N ALA A 119 -21.02 -5.19 16.24
CA ALA A 119 -19.96 -5.05 17.23
C ALA A 119 -18.85 -6.10 17.05
N GLN A 120 -19.24 -7.35 16.76
CA GLN A 120 -18.24 -8.40 16.51
C GLN A 120 -17.45 -8.14 15.23
N ILE A 121 -18.10 -7.71 14.15
CA ILE A 121 -17.44 -7.35 12.88
C ILE A 121 -16.40 -6.25 13.12
N GLU A 122 -16.77 -5.19 13.82
CA GLU A 122 -15.86 -4.07 14.08
C GLU A 122 -14.70 -4.45 15.00
N LYS A 123 -14.92 -5.35 15.96
CA LYS A 123 -13.85 -5.93 16.78
C LYS A 123 -12.82 -6.69 15.93
N GLU A 124 -13.29 -7.56 15.02
CA GLU A 124 -12.39 -8.33 14.15
C GLU A 124 -11.68 -7.42 13.13
N ARG A 125 -12.36 -6.40 12.62
CA ARG A 125 -11.72 -5.38 11.77
C ARG A 125 -10.61 -4.64 12.53
N GLY A 126 -10.84 -4.25 13.77
CA GLY A 126 -9.82 -3.63 14.63
C GLY A 126 -8.61 -4.54 14.84
N ASN A 127 -8.83 -5.84 15.07
CA ASN A 127 -7.77 -6.83 15.21
C ASN A 127 -6.94 -6.95 13.92
N LEU A 128 -7.59 -6.98 12.75
CA LEU A 128 -6.91 -6.98 11.45
C LEU A 128 -6.03 -5.74 11.26
N LEU A 129 -6.56 -4.55 11.54
CA LEU A 129 -5.79 -3.31 11.39
C LEU A 129 -4.58 -3.28 12.31
N LYS A 130 -4.72 -3.78 13.54
CA LYS A 130 -3.61 -3.92 14.49
C LYS A 130 -2.55 -4.90 13.99
N ALA A 131 -2.98 -6.06 13.45
CA ALA A 131 -2.07 -7.04 12.88
C ALA A 131 -1.31 -6.48 11.66
N LEU A 132 -1.98 -5.76 10.76
CA LEU A 132 -1.34 -5.08 9.63
C LEU A 132 -0.30 -4.05 10.09
N GLY A 133 -0.61 -3.25 11.10
CA GLY A 133 0.34 -2.28 11.67
C GLY A 133 1.58 -2.95 12.24
N THR A 134 1.41 -4.06 12.98
CA THR A 134 2.54 -4.75 13.61
C THR A 134 3.35 -5.60 12.65
N GLN A 135 2.71 -6.29 11.70
CA GLN A 135 3.39 -7.25 10.83
C GLN A 135 3.95 -6.61 9.55
N VAL A 136 3.34 -5.56 9.03
CA VAL A 136 3.79 -4.97 7.77
C VAL A 136 4.64 -3.72 8.02
N VAL A 137 4.19 -2.81 8.88
CA VAL A 137 4.88 -1.53 9.09
C VAL A 137 6.19 -1.69 9.86
N TYR A 138 6.28 -2.63 10.80
CA TYR A 138 7.50 -2.85 11.60
C TYR A 138 8.47 -3.87 11.01
N THR A 139 8.07 -4.65 9.98
CA THR A 139 8.95 -5.64 9.34
C THR A 139 9.54 -5.18 8.00
N CYS A 140 9.11 -4.07 7.45
CA CYS A 140 9.65 -3.43 6.25
C CYS A 140 10.53 -2.24 6.60
#